data_e878cea98137ec520fd9552172fb4425
#
_entry.id   e878cea98137ec520fd9552172fb4425
#
_cell.length_a   1.000
_cell.length_b   1.000
_cell.length_c   1.000
_cell.angle_alpha   90.00
_cell.angle_beta   90.00
_cell.angle_gamma   90.00
#
_symmetry.space_group_name_H-M   'P 1'
#
loop_
_entity.id
_entity.type
_entity.pdbx_description
1 polymer ?
#
loop_
_entity_poly.entity_id
_entity_poly.type
_entity_poly.pdbx_seq_one_letter_code
_entity_poly.pdbx_strand_id
1 'polypeptide(L)'
;MFRKVAIAAITLMFFAPSALLLGIGALMNPAAANCATTTGTVHLGPVPDSLTVTTASGEMFTLNRLQLTHAATFIAIGNSIDGVGKPGIKIALMAALTESTLRMLANTGTYPESGNYPNDGNGSDHDSLGLFQMRPQSGWGTVAELMDPTYQARAFFGGPAGPNYPSPRGLLDIPGWQQMDPGEAAQAVEVSAYPDRYRNDARVANASLTALS
;
A
#
# COMPACT_ATOMS: atom_id res chain seq x y z
N MET A 1 65.05 10.18 40.19
CA MET A 1 65.42 9.62 38.88
C MET A 1 64.38 10.14 37.89
N PHE A 2 64.66 11.30 37.29
CA PHE A 2 63.73 12.01 36.43
C PHE A 2 64.06 11.70 34.96
N ARG A 3 63.15 11.08 34.23
CA ARG A 3 63.24 10.91 32.78
C ARG A 3 62.48 12.07 32.06
N LYS A 4 63.26 12.85 31.31
CA LYS A 4 62.79 13.95 30.45
C LYS A 4 62.13 13.34 29.21
N VAL A 5 60.88 13.76 28.91
CA VAL A 5 60.21 13.46 27.67
C VAL A 5 60.40 14.66 26.76
N ALA A 6 61.00 14.43 25.58
CA ALA A 6 61.16 15.43 24.54
C ALA A 6 59.90 15.51 23.69
N ILE A 7 59.36 16.71 23.51
CA ILE A 7 58.24 17.01 22.61
C ILE A 7 58.85 17.40 21.28
N ALA A 8 58.59 16.59 20.23
CA ALA A 8 58.93 16.93 18.85
C ALA A 8 57.76 17.69 18.22
N ALA A 9 58.00 18.93 17.80
CA ALA A 9 57.09 19.73 17.06
C ALA A 9 57.14 19.31 15.57
N ILE A 10 56.01 18.84 15.02
CA ILE A 10 55.87 18.55 13.62
C ILE A 10 55.25 19.78 12.93
N THR A 11 56.08 20.42 12.08
CA THR A 11 55.63 21.53 11.24
C THR A 11 54.89 20.95 10.03
N LEU A 12 53.58 21.20 9.91
CA LEU A 12 52.80 20.84 8.73
C LEU A 12 52.96 21.91 7.65
N MET A 13 53.67 21.58 6.55
CA MET A 13 53.69 22.40 5.34
C MET A 13 52.38 22.16 4.54
N PHE A 14 51.57 23.21 4.37
CA PHE A 14 50.45 23.23 3.46
C PHE A 14 50.95 23.37 2.00
N PHE A 15 50.85 22.31 1.22
CA PHE A 15 50.91 22.39 -0.23
C PHE A 15 49.48 22.51 -0.76
N ALA A 16 49.18 23.64 -1.42
CA ALA A 16 47.95 23.81 -2.16
C ALA A 16 48.11 23.12 -3.53
N PRO A 17 47.22 22.20 -3.93
CA PRO A 17 47.18 21.72 -5.30
C PRO A 17 46.34 22.68 -6.15
N SER A 18 46.93 23.18 -7.22
CA SER A 18 46.27 23.93 -8.29
C SER A 18 45.18 23.05 -8.92
N ALA A 19 43.94 23.49 -8.88
CA ALA A 19 42.82 22.84 -9.54
C ALA A 19 42.95 22.99 -11.06
N LEU A 20 43.28 21.91 -11.74
CA LEU A 20 43.15 21.79 -13.20
C LEU A 20 41.70 21.45 -13.49
N LEU A 21 40.92 22.45 -13.95
CA LEU A 21 39.55 22.25 -14.45
C LEU A 21 39.61 21.51 -15.80
N LEU A 22 39.53 20.19 -15.77
CA LEU A 22 39.17 19.39 -16.93
C LEU A 22 37.64 19.34 -17.01
N GLY A 23 37.07 20.14 -17.94
CA GLY A 23 35.67 20.08 -18.29
C GLY A 23 35.33 18.71 -18.90
N ILE A 24 34.78 17.81 -18.11
CA ILE A 24 34.09 16.63 -18.61
C ILE A 24 32.69 17.09 -18.97
N GLY A 25 32.46 17.35 -20.26
CA GLY A 25 31.13 17.49 -20.82
C GLY A 25 30.38 16.16 -20.60
N ALA A 26 29.56 16.10 -19.57
CA ALA A 26 28.59 15.04 -19.43
C ALA A 26 27.63 15.16 -20.61
N LEU A 27 27.76 14.26 -21.58
CA LEU A 27 26.74 13.98 -22.58
C LEU A 27 25.53 13.45 -21.79
N MET A 28 24.63 14.36 -21.39
CA MET A 28 23.34 14.00 -20.88
C MET A 28 22.58 13.27 -21.99
N ASN A 29 22.49 11.96 -21.88
CA ASN A 29 21.62 11.16 -22.72
C ASN A 29 20.17 11.53 -22.36
N PRO A 30 19.40 12.22 -23.23
CA PRO A 30 18.04 12.61 -22.91
C PRO A 30 17.08 11.41 -22.74
N ALA A 31 17.52 10.20 -23.09
CA ALA A 31 16.75 8.98 -22.89
C ALA A 31 16.81 8.44 -21.44
N ALA A 32 17.77 8.90 -20.61
CA ALA A 32 17.87 8.46 -19.20
C ALA A 32 17.01 9.30 -18.24
N ALA A 33 16.44 10.42 -18.70
CA ALA A 33 15.64 11.30 -17.84
C ALA A 33 14.15 10.89 -17.74
N ASN A 34 13.71 9.83 -18.43
CA ASN A 34 12.30 9.42 -18.47
C ASN A 34 11.96 8.17 -17.61
N CYS A 35 12.84 7.75 -16.69
CA CYS A 35 12.49 6.81 -15.63
C CYS A 35 12.19 7.50 -14.29
N ALA A 36 11.60 8.69 -14.32
CA ALA A 36 10.76 9.11 -13.21
C ALA A 36 9.50 8.26 -13.33
N THR A 37 9.37 7.25 -12.50
CA THR A 37 8.08 6.57 -12.29
C THR A 37 7.10 7.66 -11.91
N THR A 38 6.29 8.11 -12.88
CA THR A 38 5.11 8.92 -12.60
C THR A 38 4.21 8.03 -11.76
N THR A 39 4.28 8.16 -10.45
CA THR A 39 3.24 7.73 -9.54
C THR A 39 2.03 8.61 -9.86
N GLY A 40 1.32 8.26 -10.94
CA GLY A 40 0.21 9.04 -11.44
C GLY A 40 -0.89 9.05 -10.40
N THR A 41 -1.24 10.25 -9.93
CA THR A 41 -2.44 10.46 -9.11
C THR A 41 -3.67 10.03 -9.90
N VAL A 42 -4.52 9.20 -9.32
CA VAL A 42 -5.80 8.79 -9.90
C VAL A 42 -6.84 9.88 -9.60
N HIS A 43 -7.33 10.56 -10.61
CA HIS A 43 -8.41 11.52 -10.43
C HIS A 43 -9.70 10.78 -10.10
N LEU A 44 -10.34 11.13 -8.98
CA LEU A 44 -11.62 10.55 -8.61
C LEU A 44 -12.76 11.24 -9.37
N GLY A 45 -13.51 10.43 -10.12
CA GLY A 45 -14.79 10.79 -10.70
C GLY A 45 -16.00 10.49 -9.79
N PRO A 46 -17.21 10.70 -10.25
CA PRO A 46 -18.42 10.33 -9.52
C PRO A 46 -18.52 8.80 -9.37
N VAL A 47 -18.95 8.34 -8.19
CA VAL A 47 -19.17 6.91 -7.94
C VAL A 47 -20.42 6.44 -8.67
N PRO A 48 -20.34 5.47 -9.60
CA PRO A 48 -21.51 4.95 -10.30
C PRO A 48 -22.39 4.08 -9.38
N ASP A 49 -23.65 3.87 -9.75
CA ASP A 49 -24.58 3.06 -8.97
C ASP A 49 -24.21 1.57 -8.95
N SER A 50 -23.62 1.10 -10.04
CA SER A 50 -23.10 -0.28 -10.14
C SER A 50 -22.01 -0.38 -11.21
N LEU A 51 -21.20 -1.43 -11.11
CA LEU A 51 -20.20 -1.81 -12.10
C LEU A 51 -20.26 -3.31 -12.32
N THR A 52 -20.57 -3.74 -13.54
CA THR A 52 -20.52 -5.16 -13.92
C THR A 52 -19.30 -5.44 -14.76
N VAL A 53 -18.53 -6.45 -14.39
CA VAL A 53 -17.26 -6.85 -15.02
C VAL A 53 -17.32 -8.34 -15.34
N THR A 54 -16.89 -8.72 -16.54
CA THR A 54 -16.66 -10.14 -16.84
C THR A 54 -15.29 -10.54 -16.31
N THR A 55 -15.23 -11.50 -15.39
CA THR A 55 -14.01 -12.03 -14.79
C THR A 55 -13.13 -12.77 -15.80
N ALA A 56 -11.94 -13.19 -15.39
CA ALA A 56 -11.07 -14.00 -16.25
C ALA A 56 -11.67 -15.39 -16.55
N SER A 57 -12.51 -15.93 -15.65
CA SER A 57 -13.24 -17.18 -15.83
C SER A 57 -14.46 -17.06 -16.73
N GLY A 58 -14.84 -15.84 -17.15
CA GLY A 58 -16.04 -15.57 -17.97
C GLY A 58 -17.31 -15.32 -17.18
N GLU A 59 -17.24 -15.34 -15.85
CA GLU A 59 -18.39 -15.04 -14.98
C GLU A 59 -18.63 -13.54 -14.87
N MET A 60 -19.89 -13.14 -14.69
CA MET A 60 -20.25 -11.74 -14.44
C MET A 60 -20.16 -11.44 -12.96
N PHE A 61 -19.37 -10.42 -12.62
CA PHE A 61 -19.19 -9.92 -11.27
C PHE A 61 -19.72 -8.49 -11.18
N THR A 62 -20.63 -8.23 -10.24
CA THR A 62 -21.25 -6.91 -10.09
C THR A 62 -20.95 -6.32 -8.72
N LEU A 63 -20.39 -5.11 -8.72
CA LEU A 63 -20.21 -4.26 -7.56
C LEU A 63 -21.35 -3.25 -7.50
N ASN A 64 -21.92 -3.06 -6.32
CA ASN A 64 -22.91 -2.00 -6.07
C ASN A 64 -22.22 -0.68 -5.67
N ARG A 65 -23.02 0.39 -5.56
CA ARG A 65 -22.51 1.74 -5.22
C ARG A 65 -21.73 1.77 -3.90
N LEU A 66 -22.14 1.01 -2.89
CA LEU A 66 -21.47 1.01 -1.59
C LEU A 66 -20.07 0.40 -1.68
N GLN A 67 -19.92 -0.74 -2.36
CA GLN A 67 -18.63 -1.37 -2.65
C GLN A 67 -17.72 -0.44 -3.47
N LEU A 68 -18.28 0.27 -4.46
CA LEU A 68 -17.55 1.27 -5.25
C LEU A 68 -17.16 2.51 -4.42
N THR A 69 -17.95 2.87 -3.42
CA THR A 69 -17.59 3.93 -2.46
C THR A 69 -16.39 3.52 -1.61
N HIS A 70 -16.30 2.27 -1.17
CA HIS A 70 -15.11 1.76 -0.49
C HIS A 70 -13.89 1.76 -1.42
N ALA A 71 -14.05 1.37 -2.68
CA ALA A 71 -12.97 1.46 -3.67
C ALA A 71 -12.50 2.92 -3.88
N ALA A 72 -13.42 3.89 -3.93
CA ALA A 72 -13.10 5.31 -4.01
C ALA A 72 -12.32 5.80 -2.78
N THR A 73 -12.63 5.29 -1.58
CA THR A 73 -11.86 5.57 -0.36
C THR A 73 -10.40 5.11 -0.51
N PHE A 74 -10.16 3.92 -1.07
CA PHE A 74 -8.79 3.43 -1.29
C PHE A 74 -8.02 4.29 -2.30
N ILE A 75 -8.69 4.78 -3.34
CA ILE A 75 -8.09 5.70 -4.31
C ILE A 75 -7.73 7.02 -3.62
N ALA A 76 -8.64 7.60 -2.84
CA ALA A 76 -8.41 8.85 -2.14
C ALA A 76 -7.24 8.74 -1.15
N ILE A 77 -7.22 7.70 -0.33
CA ILE A 77 -6.15 7.47 0.67
C ILE A 77 -4.84 7.13 -0.04
N GLY A 78 -4.83 6.26 -1.05
CA GLY A 78 -3.64 5.91 -1.80
C GLY A 78 -3.00 7.11 -2.51
N ASN A 79 -3.83 8.03 -3.03
CA ASN A 79 -3.35 9.30 -3.60
C ASN A 79 -2.70 10.24 -2.56
N SER A 80 -3.08 10.13 -1.29
CA SER A 80 -2.56 10.98 -0.21
C SER A 80 -1.26 10.45 0.40
N ILE A 81 -0.82 9.26 0.03
CA ILE A 81 0.37 8.60 0.58
C ILE A 81 1.44 8.51 -0.49
N ASP A 82 2.58 9.16 -0.25
CA ASP A 82 3.72 9.12 -1.17
C ASP A 82 4.21 7.69 -1.39
N GLY A 83 4.51 7.37 -2.64
CA GLY A 83 5.03 6.06 -3.04
C GLY A 83 3.99 4.99 -3.34
N VAL A 84 2.71 5.17 -2.97
CA VAL A 84 1.62 4.21 -3.28
C VAL A 84 1.28 4.25 -4.77
N GLY A 85 0.81 5.39 -5.26
CA GLY A 85 0.42 5.58 -6.66
C GLY A 85 -0.62 4.57 -7.19
N LYS A 86 -0.91 4.65 -8.48
CA LYS A 86 -1.89 3.75 -9.14
C LYS A 86 -1.59 2.25 -8.96
N PRO A 87 -0.32 1.78 -9.00
CA PRO A 87 -0.01 0.37 -8.76
C PRO A 87 -0.41 -0.10 -7.36
N GLY A 88 -0.08 0.67 -6.31
CA GLY A 88 -0.43 0.31 -4.93
C GLY A 88 -1.94 0.33 -4.68
N ILE A 89 -2.66 1.31 -5.25
CA ILE A 89 -4.13 1.36 -5.19
C ILE A 89 -4.75 0.12 -5.84
N LYS A 90 -4.23 -0.30 -7.01
CA LYS A 90 -4.69 -1.53 -7.66
C LYS A 90 -4.49 -2.76 -6.78
N ILE A 91 -3.34 -2.89 -6.12
CA ILE A 91 -3.04 -4.01 -5.21
C ILE A 91 -4.01 -4.02 -4.03
N ALA A 92 -4.31 -2.86 -3.43
CA ALA A 92 -5.29 -2.73 -2.37
C ALA A 92 -6.69 -3.18 -2.81
N LEU A 93 -7.11 -2.75 -4.01
CA LEU A 93 -8.39 -3.18 -4.58
C LEU A 93 -8.44 -4.70 -4.81
N MET A 94 -7.36 -5.31 -5.32
CA MET A 94 -7.28 -6.76 -5.49
C MET A 94 -7.40 -7.48 -4.14
N ALA A 95 -6.70 -7.02 -3.12
CA ALA A 95 -6.76 -7.59 -1.78
C ALA A 95 -8.20 -7.52 -1.21
N ALA A 96 -8.80 -6.34 -1.16
CA ALA A 96 -10.13 -6.16 -0.59
C ALA A 96 -11.25 -6.86 -1.40
N LEU A 97 -11.10 -6.97 -2.73
CA LEU A 97 -12.02 -7.79 -3.55
C LEU A 97 -11.96 -9.26 -3.14
N THR A 98 -10.76 -9.78 -2.96
CA THR A 98 -10.53 -11.18 -2.56
C THR A 98 -11.00 -11.45 -1.14
N GLU A 99 -10.73 -10.54 -0.18
CA GLU A 99 -11.01 -10.77 1.24
C GLU A 99 -12.50 -10.60 1.59
N SER A 100 -13.16 -9.59 1.05
CA SER A 100 -14.54 -9.26 1.43
C SER A 100 -15.45 -8.92 0.24
N THR A 101 -14.95 -8.95 -0.99
CA THR A 101 -15.64 -8.37 -2.16
C THR A 101 -15.92 -6.87 -1.97
N LEU A 102 -14.99 -6.13 -1.39
CA LEU A 102 -15.13 -4.71 -1.03
C LEU A 102 -16.30 -4.44 -0.06
N ARG A 103 -16.61 -5.35 0.84
CA ARG A 103 -17.63 -5.17 1.88
C ARG A 103 -16.98 -4.92 3.25
N MET A 104 -17.49 -3.93 3.96
CA MET A 104 -17.13 -3.71 5.36
C MET A 104 -17.86 -4.75 6.23
N LEU A 105 -17.19 -5.88 6.52
CA LEU A 105 -17.80 -6.96 7.26
C LEU A 105 -17.58 -6.79 8.77
N ALA A 106 -18.67 -6.79 9.54
CA ALA A 106 -18.63 -7.01 10.97
C ALA A 106 -18.30 -8.49 11.28
N ASN A 107 -17.98 -8.81 12.51
CA ASN A 107 -17.86 -10.19 13.02
C ASN A 107 -18.47 -10.26 14.41
N THR A 108 -19.79 -10.24 14.46
CA THR A 108 -20.54 -10.18 15.72
C THR A 108 -20.46 -11.48 16.53
N GLY A 109 -20.02 -12.57 15.91
CA GLY A 109 -19.74 -13.83 16.61
C GLY A 109 -18.53 -13.73 17.54
N THR A 110 -17.49 -13.01 17.12
CA THR A 110 -16.26 -12.80 17.90
C THR A 110 -16.28 -11.46 18.65
N TYR A 111 -16.75 -10.41 17.97
CA TYR A 111 -16.83 -9.04 18.48
C TYR A 111 -18.26 -8.51 18.31
N PRO A 112 -19.18 -8.74 19.28
CA PRO A 112 -20.56 -8.29 19.19
C PRO A 112 -20.70 -6.79 18.90
N GLU A 113 -19.79 -5.97 19.44
CA GLU A 113 -19.73 -4.51 19.25
C GLU A 113 -19.45 -4.09 17.81
N SER A 114 -18.83 -4.97 16.97
CA SER A 114 -18.56 -4.66 15.57
C SER A 114 -19.85 -4.37 14.77
N GLY A 115 -20.97 -4.97 15.18
CA GLY A 115 -22.29 -4.71 14.59
C GLY A 115 -22.84 -3.30 14.84
N ASN A 116 -22.27 -2.54 15.78
CA ASN A 116 -22.68 -1.16 16.08
C ASN A 116 -22.06 -0.13 15.14
N TYR A 117 -21.07 -0.52 14.34
CA TYR A 117 -20.45 0.33 13.32
C TYR A 117 -21.14 0.17 11.97
N PRO A 118 -21.04 1.17 11.08
CA PRO A 118 -21.50 1.02 9.70
C PRO A 118 -20.86 -0.22 9.07
N ASN A 119 -21.67 -1.14 8.56
CA ASN A 119 -21.20 -2.39 7.97
C ASN A 119 -22.10 -2.87 6.84
N ASP A 120 -21.57 -3.76 5.99
CA ASP A 120 -22.22 -4.33 4.80
C ASP A 120 -22.63 -5.79 5.02
N GLY A 121 -22.71 -6.21 6.26
CA GLY A 121 -23.03 -7.56 6.66
C GLY A 121 -22.06 -8.15 7.66
N ASN A 122 -22.20 -9.44 7.93
CA ASN A 122 -21.44 -10.14 8.94
C ASN A 122 -20.53 -11.21 8.31
N GLY A 123 -19.28 -11.24 8.72
CA GLY A 123 -18.32 -12.31 8.47
C GLY A 123 -18.26 -13.30 9.64
N SER A 124 -17.51 -14.39 9.46
CA SER A 124 -17.32 -15.43 10.47
C SER A 124 -15.94 -16.07 10.43
N ASP A 125 -15.00 -15.49 9.67
CA ASP A 125 -13.65 -16.02 9.57
C ASP A 125 -12.80 -15.57 10.76
N HIS A 126 -12.56 -16.45 11.71
CA HIS A 126 -11.78 -16.20 12.93
C HIS A 126 -12.23 -14.92 13.66
N ASP A 127 -11.30 -13.96 13.81
CA ASP A 127 -11.52 -12.63 14.38
C ASP A 127 -11.37 -11.52 13.32
N SER A 128 -11.58 -11.85 12.05
CA SER A 128 -11.40 -10.95 10.92
C SER A 128 -12.50 -9.88 10.83
N LEU A 129 -12.12 -8.64 10.47
CA LEU A 129 -13.00 -7.48 10.37
C LEU A 129 -12.74 -6.68 9.08
N GLY A 130 -13.80 -6.12 8.54
CA GLY A 130 -13.77 -5.07 7.53
C GLY A 130 -13.40 -5.53 6.13
N LEU A 131 -12.87 -4.58 5.35
CA LEU A 131 -12.62 -4.70 3.90
C LEU A 131 -11.48 -5.66 3.57
N PHE A 132 -10.41 -5.66 4.37
CA PHE A 132 -9.23 -6.51 4.21
C PHE A 132 -9.22 -7.71 5.15
N GLN A 133 -10.30 -7.95 5.89
CA GLN A 133 -10.40 -9.02 6.88
C GLN A 133 -9.23 -9.03 7.87
N MET A 134 -8.83 -7.82 8.29
CA MET A 134 -7.76 -7.60 9.26
C MET A 134 -8.18 -8.08 10.65
N ARG A 135 -7.20 -8.59 11.41
CA ARG A 135 -7.46 -9.25 12.69
C ARG A 135 -6.94 -8.43 13.88
N PRO A 136 -7.81 -8.05 14.84
CA PRO A 136 -7.38 -7.38 16.07
C PRO A 136 -6.31 -8.17 16.83
N GLN A 137 -6.47 -9.49 16.95
CA GLN A 137 -5.52 -10.37 17.65
C GLN A 137 -4.14 -10.45 16.96
N SER A 138 -4.06 -10.09 15.67
CA SER A 138 -2.81 -10.01 14.92
C SER A 138 -2.19 -8.60 14.95
N GLY A 139 -2.75 -7.68 15.74
CA GLY A 139 -2.20 -6.34 15.93
C GLY A 139 -2.56 -5.33 14.82
N TRP A 140 -3.55 -5.64 13.97
CA TRP A 140 -3.95 -4.73 12.90
C TRP A 140 -4.70 -3.49 13.39
N GLY A 141 -5.28 -3.54 14.59
CA GLY A 141 -6.00 -2.42 15.20
C GLY A 141 -7.10 -2.89 16.15
N THR A 142 -7.76 -1.95 16.77
CA THR A 142 -8.97 -2.19 17.58
C THR A 142 -10.19 -2.46 16.68
N VAL A 143 -11.27 -3.02 17.25
CA VAL A 143 -12.53 -3.22 16.51
C VAL A 143 -13.02 -1.91 15.89
N ALA A 144 -12.98 -0.80 16.64
CA ALA A 144 -13.42 0.51 16.15
C ALA A 144 -12.60 0.98 14.93
N GLU A 145 -11.29 0.82 14.99
CA GLU A 145 -10.38 1.18 13.90
C GLU A 145 -10.59 0.28 12.67
N LEU A 146 -10.75 -1.02 12.88
CA LEU A 146 -10.95 -1.97 11.78
C LEU A 146 -12.37 -1.91 11.16
N MET A 147 -13.29 -1.19 11.78
CA MET A 147 -14.60 -0.86 11.20
C MET A 147 -14.62 0.53 10.53
N ASP A 148 -13.44 1.18 10.36
CA ASP A 148 -13.26 2.40 9.58
C ASP A 148 -12.53 2.10 8.26
N PRO A 149 -13.16 2.32 7.09
CA PRO A 149 -12.53 2.08 5.78
C PRO A 149 -11.27 2.93 5.54
N THR A 150 -11.21 4.12 6.13
CA THR A 150 -10.03 5.00 6.03
C THR A 150 -8.84 4.44 6.80
N TYR A 151 -9.11 3.95 8.02
CA TYR A 151 -8.07 3.30 8.82
C TYR A 151 -7.53 2.06 8.10
N GLN A 152 -8.41 1.18 7.63
CA GLN A 152 -8.00 -0.05 6.94
C GLN A 152 -7.17 0.24 5.68
N ALA A 153 -7.54 1.26 4.89
CA ALA A 153 -6.75 1.67 3.74
C ALA A 153 -5.33 2.11 4.15
N ARG A 154 -5.21 2.93 5.21
CA ARG A 154 -3.92 3.37 5.73
C ARG A 154 -3.10 2.21 6.30
N ALA A 155 -3.74 1.28 6.99
CA ALA A 155 -3.09 0.09 7.54
C ALA A 155 -2.56 -0.82 6.41
N PHE A 156 -3.36 -1.04 5.36
CA PHE A 156 -2.94 -1.82 4.19
C PHE A 156 -1.76 -1.17 3.45
N PHE A 157 -1.79 0.14 3.23
CA PHE A 157 -0.66 0.83 2.58
C PHE A 157 0.59 0.88 3.46
N GLY A 158 0.43 1.02 4.77
CA GLY A 158 1.54 0.98 5.73
C GLY A 158 2.55 2.10 5.57
N GLY A 159 3.82 1.77 5.74
CA GLY A 159 4.94 2.71 5.72
C GLY A 159 5.15 3.41 7.07
N PRO A 160 6.21 4.23 7.21
CA PRO A 160 6.58 4.86 8.48
C PRO A 160 5.50 5.75 9.11
N ALA A 161 4.56 6.26 8.30
CA ALA A 161 3.42 7.04 8.76
C ALA A 161 2.13 6.21 8.89
N GLY A 162 2.18 4.91 8.59
CA GLY A 162 1.07 3.98 8.74
C GLY A 162 0.75 3.69 10.20
N PRO A 163 -0.52 3.33 10.51
CA PRO A 163 -0.95 3.15 11.90
C PRO A 163 -0.27 1.98 12.62
N ASN A 164 0.23 1.01 11.88
CA ASN A 164 0.77 -0.25 12.42
C ASN A 164 2.30 -0.35 12.35
N TYR A 165 2.99 0.70 11.86
CA TYR A 165 4.44 0.63 11.70
C TYR A 165 5.17 0.30 13.02
N PRO A 166 6.13 -0.62 13.04
CA PRO A 166 6.66 -1.42 11.92
C PRO A 166 5.95 -2.78 11.72
N SER A 167 4.90 -3.10 12.46
CA SER A 167 4.22 -4.40 12.40
C SER A 167 2.77 -4.33 12.92
N PRO A 168 1.80 -4.91 12.23
CA PRO A 168 1.88 -5.63 10.95
C PRO A 168 2.35 -4.73 9.79
N ARG A 169 3.03 -5.36 8.79
CA ARG A 169 3.58 -4.64 7.64
C ARG A 169 2.51 -4.35 6.60
N GLY A 170 2.40 -3.09 6.18
CA GLY A 170 1.62 -2.75 5.00
C GLY A 170 2.46 -2.81 3.71
N LEU A 171 1.86 -2.41 2.59
CA LEU A 171 2.46 -2.53 1.26
C LEU A 171 3.81 -1.78 1.13
N LEU A 172 3.90 -0.57 1.67
CA LEU A 172 5.12 0.25 1.62
C LEU A 172 6.26 -0.32 2.48
N ASP A 173 5.93 -1.25 3.40
CA ASP A 173 6.91 -1.94 4.24
C ASP A 173 7.46 -3.22 3.60
N ILE A 174 6.97 -3.59 2.41
CA ILE A 174 7.43 -4.75 1.64
C ILE A 174 8.53 -4.30 0.67
N PRO A 175 9.81 -4.70 0.88
CA PRO A 175 10.89 -4.31 -0.02
C PRO A 175 10.64 -4.78 -1.46
N GLY A 176 10.73 -3.87 -2.41
CA GLY A 176 10.61 -4.17 -3.84
C GLY A 176 9.20 -4.50 -4.32
N TRP A 177 8.15 -4.19 -3.56
CA TRP A 177 6.77 -4.49 -3.94
C TRP A 177 6.37 -3.98 -5.33
N GLN A 178 6.95 -2.86 -5.79
CA GLN A 178 6.67 -2.27 -7.10
C GLN A 178 7.12 -3.14 -8.28
N GLN A 179 8.08 -4.06 -8.05
CA GLN A 179 8.59 -5.01 -9.04
C GLN A 179 7.94 -6.39 -8.91
N MET A 180 7.15 -6.62 -7.86
CA MET A 180 6.44 -7.88 -7.66
C MET A 180 5.23 -7.98 -8.60
N ASP A 181 4.79 -9.22 -8.88
CA ASP A 181 3.44 -9.42 -9.40
C ASP A 181 2.42 -8.82 -8.42
N PRO A 182 1.38 -8.09 -8.89
CA PRO A 182 0.41 -7.45 -8.00
C PRO A 182 -0.27 -8.40 -7.02
N GLY A 183 -0.55 -9.66 -7.42
CA GLY A 183 -1.12 -10.66 -6.53
C GLY A 183 -0.13 -11.12 -5.47
N GLU A 184 1.16 -11.23 -5.81
CA GLU A 184 2.22 -11.54 -4.85
C GLU A 184 2.44 -10.40 -3.86
N ALA A 185 2.34 -9.13 -4.31
CA ALA A 185 2.42 -7.98 -3.42
C ALA A 185 1.24 -7.93 -2.43
N ALA A 186 0.00 -8.21 -2.89
CA ALA A 186 -1.16 -8.37 -2.03
C ALA A 186 -0.95 -9.49 -0.99
N GLN A 187 -0.49 -10.65 -1.45
CA GLN A 187 -0.16 -11.78 -0.58
C GLN A 187 0.90 -11.43 0.47
N ALA A 188 1.89 -10.62 0.12
CA ALA A 188 2.96 -10.24 1.06
C ALA A 188 2.45 -9.36 2.23
N VAL A 189 1.34 -8.64 2.03
CA VAL A 189 0.65 -7.89 3.09
C VAL A 189 -0.29 -8.80 3.88
N GLU A 190 -1.16 -9.55 3.19
CA GLU A 190 -2.26 -10.32 3.81
C GLU A 190 -1.78 -11.63 4.46
N VAL A 191 -0.65 -12.19 3.99
CA VAL A 191 -0.08 -13.46 4.51
C VAL A 191 -1.11 -14.59 4.55
N SER A 192 -1.95 -14.67 3.51
CA SER A 192 -3.03 -15.65 3.40
C SER A 192 -2.50 -17.07 3.19
N ALA A 193 -3.25 -18.07 3.64
CA ALA A 193 -2.99 -19.49 3.34
C ALA A 193 -3.16 -19.85 1.84
N TYR A 194 -3.78 -18.95 1.05
CA TYR A 194 -4.10 -19.16 -0.36
C TYR A 194 -3.47 -18.06 -1.25
N PRO A 195 -2.15 -18.11 -1.49
CA PRO A 195 -1.39 -16.99 -2.10
C PRO A 195 -1.82 -16.62 -3.52
N ASP A 196 -2.34 -17.59 -4.31
CA ASP A 196 -2.63 -17.36 -5.73
C ASP A 196 -3.99 -16.69 -6.00
N ARG A 197 -4.85 -16.57 -4.97
CA ARG A 197 -6.23 -16.11 -5.16
C ARG A 197 -6.35 -14.64 -5.56
N TYR A 198 -5.43 -13.78 -5.13
CA TYR A 198 -5.50 -12.33 -5.39
C TYR A 198 -5.44 -11.96 -6.86
N ARG A 199 -4.75 -12.76 -7.69
CA ARG A 199 -4.64 -12.51 -9.15
C ARG A 199 -5.98 -12.58 -9.87
N ASN A 200 -6.94 -13.36 -9.34
CA ASN A 200 -8.25 -13.53 -9.96
C ASN A 200 -9.01 -12.21 -10.05
N ASP A 201 -8.80 -11.30 -9.10
CA ASP A 201 -9.52 -10.04 -8.99
C ASP A 201 -8.85 -8.86 -9.74
N ALA A 202 -7.71 -9.11 -10.39
CA ALA A 202 -6.96 -8.07 -11.12
C ALA A 202 -7.78 -7.36 -12.20
N ARG A 203 -8.68 -8.08 -12.89
CA ARG A 203 -9.56 -7.52 -13.93
C ARG A 203 -10.64 -6.62 -13.30
N VAL A 204 -11.26 -7.05 -12.22
CA VAL A 204 -12.28 -6.29 -11.50
C VAL A 204 -11.66 -5.05 -10.86
N ALA A 205 -10.47 -5.16 -10.26
CA ALA A 205 -9.71 -4.04 -9.71
C ALA A 205 -9.38 -2.97 -10.79
N ASN A 206 -8.91 -3.39 -11.95
CA ASN A 206 -8.65 -2.48 -13.08
C ASN A 206 -9.91 -1.77 -13.57
N ALA A 207 -11.02 -2.51 -13.70
CA ALA A 207 -12.30 -1.95 -14.12
C ALA A 207 -12.84 -0.95 -13.09
N SER A 208 -12.70 -1.24 -11.80
CA SER A 208 -13.07 -0.33 -10.70
C SER A 208 -12.26 0.97 -10.75
N LEU A 209 -10.93 0.86 -10.94
CA LEU A 209 -10.07 2.04 -11.13
C LEU A 209 -10.51 2.88 -12.32
N THR A 210 -10.82 2.25 -13.45
CA THR A 210 -11.25 2.97 -14.66
C THR A 210 -12.61 3.63 -14.49
N ALA A 211 -13.55 2.97 -13.81
CA ALA A 211 -14.90 3.50 -13.60
C ALA A 211 -14.95 4.66 -12.59
N LEU A 212 -13.94 4.73 -11.70
CA LEU A 212 -13.82 5.75 -10.64
C LEU A 212 -12.81 6.87 -10.99
N SER A 213 -12.19 6.83 -12.19
CA SER A 213 -11.15 7.81 -12.61
C SER A 213 -11.73 8.88 -13.51
#